data_b0c5c961bbd4416cb01eda2d46f86a97
#
_entry.id   b0c5c961bbd4416cb01eda2d46f86a97
#
_cell.length_a   1.000
_cell.length_b   1.000
_cell.length_c   1.000
_cell.angle_alpha   90.00
_cell.angle_beta   90.00
_cell.angle_gamma   90.00
#
_symmetry.space_group_name_H-M   'P 1'
#
loop_
_entity.id
_entity.type
_entity.pdbx_description
1 polymer ?
#
loop_
_entity_poly.entity_id
_entity_poly.type
_entity_poly.pdbx_seq_one_letter_code
_entity_poly.pdbx_strand_id
1 'polypeptide(L)'
;DWNRPAAELERAIRAFNPFPGAVATLQQTPVKLWRARAIDAAGTPGEVLLAEGAGVIVACGEGALCITELQKPGGKRLPAAEFLRGMPIAAGSRFD
;
A
#
# COMPACT_ATOMS: atom_id res chain seq x y z
N ASP A 1 7.44 -1.86 7.91
CA ASP A 1 8.40 -0.75 8.08
C ASP A 1 8.74 -0.14 6.72
N TRP A 2 8.19 1.04 6.46
CA TRP A 2 8.31 1.73 5.17
C TRP A 2 9.75 2.22 4.88
N ASN A 3 10.63 2.20 5.87
CA ASN A 3 12.03 2.57 5.65
C ASN A 3 12.84 1.50 4.91
N ARG A 4 12.26 0.33 4.72
CA ARG A 4 12.91 -0.76 4.00
C ARG A 4 12.76 -0.55 2.49
N PRO A 5 13.61 -1.19 1.67
CA PRO A 5 13.47 -1.10 0.21
C PRO A 5 12.13 -1.67 -0.28
N ALA A 6 11.58 -1.05 -1.30
CA ALA A 6 10.29 -1.49 -1.88
C ALA A 6 10.31 -2.96 -2.32
N ALA A 7 11.43 -3.42 -2.88
CA ALA A 7 11.55 -4.82 -3.29
C ALA A 7 11.40 -5.79 -2.11
N GLU A 8 11.93 -5.43 -0.94
CA GLU A 8 11.78 -6.23 0.27
C GLU A 8 10.35 -6.27 0.76
N LEU A 9 9.69 -5.09 0.76
CA LEU A 9 8.30 -5.00 1.20
C LEU A 9 7.37 -5.74 0.27
N GLU A 10 7.63 -5.72 -1.02
CA GLU A 10 6.85 -6.49 -2.01
C GLU A 10 6.95 -7.98 -1.74
N ARG A 11 8.16 -8.47 -1.46
CA ARG A 11 8.35 -9.88 -1.13
C ARG A 11 7.64 -10.26 0.17
N ALA A 12 7.66 -9.35 1.17
CA ALA A 12 6.98 -9.59 2.44
C ALA A 12 5.45 -9.68 2.24
N ILE A 13 4.89 -8.81 1.40
CA ILE A 13 3.45 -8.86 1.09
C ILE A 13 3.09 -10.20 0.48
N ARG A 14 3.87 -10.68 -0.48
CA ARG A 14 3.63 -12.00 -1.09
C ARG A 14 3.77 -13.14 -0.08
N ALA A 15 4.78 -13.05 0.78
CA ALA A 15 5.08 -14.12 1.75
C ALA A 15 4.01 -14.24 2.83
N PHE A 16 3.43 -13.12 3.29
CA PHE A 16 2.45 -13.13 4.38
C PHE A 16 1.03 -13.39 3.93
N ASN A 17 0.71 -13.21 2.66
CA ASN A 17 -0.65 -13.47 2.17
C ASN A 17 -0.81 -14.95 1.81
N PRO A 18 -2.01 -15.52 2.00
CA PRO A 18 -3.21 -14.89 2.54
C PRO A 18 -3.24 -14.78 4.07
N PHE A 19 -2.36 -15.46 4.77
CA PHE A 19 -2.41 -15.50 6.23
C PHE A 19 -0.98 -15.49 6.80
N PRO A 20 -0.74 -14.65 7.83
CA PRO A 20 -1.68 -13.77 8.55
C PRO A 20 -2.09 -12.53 7.76
N GLY A 21 -1.44 -12.24 6.66
CA GLY A 21 -1.68 -11.08 5.84
C GLY A 21 -0.74 -9.92 6.14
N ALA A 22 -0.49 -9.09 5.14
CA ALA A 22 0.30 -7.88 5.28
C ALA A 22 -0.63 -6.72 5.57
N VAL A 23 -0.37 -5.97 6.64
CA VAL A 23 -1.24 -4.86 7.08
C VAL A 23 -0.41 -3.61 7.25
N ALA A 24 -0.93 -2.49 6.76
CA ALA A 24 -0.35 -1.17 7.00
C ALA A 24 -1.44 -0.25 7.55
N THR A 25 -1.06 0.71 8.36
CA THR A 25 -2.01 1.60 9.01
C THR A 25 -2.04 2.95 8.32
N LEU A 26 -3.21 3.37 7.86
CA LEU A 26 -3.42 4.68 7.26
C LEU A 26 -4.36 5.46 8.15
N GLN A 27 -3.86 6.55 8.74
CA GLN A 27 -4.68 7.41 9.61
C GLN A 27 -5.45 6.59 10.65
N GLN A 28 -4.73 5.68 11.33
CA GLN A 28 -5.26 4.81 12.39
C GLN A 28 -6.20 3.69 11.89
N THR A 29 -6.38 3.56 10.58
CA THR A 29 -7.16 2.47 10.00
C THR A 29 -6.21 1.41 9.46
N PRO A 30 -6.30 0.15 9.94
CA PRO A 30 -5.50 -0.92 9.37
C PRO A 30 -6.03 -1.29 7.99
N VAL A 31 -5.15 -1.36 7.01
CA VAL A 31 -5.49 -1.72 5.64
C VAL A 31 -4.67 -2.94 5.26
N LYS A 32 -5.34 -4.00 4.80
CA LYS A 32 -4.65 -5.18 4.33
C LYS A 32 -4.16 -4.98 2.90
N LEU A 33 -2.89 -5.27 2.67
CA LEU A 33 -2.24 -5.13 1.38
C LEU A 33 -2.16 -6.51 0.75
N TRP A 34 -2.90 -6.73 -0.34
CA TRP A 34 -2.97 -8.04 -0.98
C TRP A 34 -1.96 -8.21 -2.10
N ARG A 35 -1.76 -7.17 -2.89
CA ARG A 35 -0.87 -7.23 -4.04
C ARG A 35 -0.21 -5.89 -4.27
N ALA A 36 1.07 -5.93 -4.58
CA ALA A 36 1.85 -4.73 -4.86
C ALA A 36 3.01 -5.09 -5.78
N ARG A 37 3.58 -4.07 -6.41
CA ARG A 37 4.84 -4.23 -7.16
C ARG A 37 5.77 -3.09 -6.78
N ALA A 38 7.07 -3.37 -6.83
CA ALA A 38 8.08 -2.35 -6.59
C ALA A 38 8.26 -1.52 -7.85
N ILE A 39 8.34 -0.20 -7.70
CA ILE A 39 8.55 0.72 -8.80
C ILE A 39 9.64 1.71 -8.45
N ASP A 40 10.12 2.43 -9.46
CA ASP A 40 11.18 3.42 -9.32
C ASP A 40 10.54 4.79 -9.12
N ALA A 41 10.44 5.20 -7.86
CA ALA A 41 9.92 6.50 -7.47
C ALA A 41 10.52 6.84 -6.09
N ALA A 42 10.46 8.10 -5.69
CA ALA A 42 11.09 8.55 -4.46
C ALA A 42 10.21 9.52 -3.69
N GLY A 43 10.35 9.49 -2.37
CA GLY A 43 9.65 10.39 -1.45
C GLY A 43 9.99 10.03 -0.03
N THR A 44 9.29 10.63 0.92
CA THR A 44 9.46 10.30 2.33
C THR A 44 8.84 8.93 2.61
N PRO A 45 9.57 7.99 3.24
CA PRO A 45 9.01 6.66 3.49
C PRO A 45 7.66 6.71 4.20
N GLY A 46 6.68 5.98 3.66
CA GLY A 46 5.31 5.96 4.15
C GLY A 46 4.39 6.99 3.50
N GLU A 47 4.94 7.94 2.77
CA GLU A 47 4.16 8.98 2.12
C GLU A 47 3.45 8.44 0.87
N VAL A 48 2.16 8.73 0.74
CA VAL A 48 1.40 8.41 -0.47
C VAL A 48 1.76 9.44 -1.54
N LEU A 49 2.40 8.97 -2.60
CA LEU A 49 2.82 9.83 -3.71
C LEU A 49 1.68 10.05 -4.71
N LEU A 50 0.87 9.03 -4.91
CA LEU A 50 -0.25 9.06 -5.85
C LEU A 50 -1.24 7.98 -5.45
N ALA A 51 -2.53 8.29 -5.50
CA ALA A 51 -3.58 7.33 -5.18
C ALA A 51 -4.75 7.52 -6.14
N GLU A 52 -4.61 6.96 -7.33
CA GLU A 52 -5.66 7.01 -8.35
C GLU A 52 -5.47 5.90 -9.37
N GLY A 53 -6.52 5.60 -10.12
CA GLY A 53 -6.47 4.58 -11.15
C GLY A 53 -6.15 3.22 -10.57
N ALA A 54 -5.13 2.56 -11.11
CA ALA A 54 -4.83 1.18 -10.81
C ALA A 54 -3.96 0.97 -9.57
N GLY A 55 -3.54 2.03 -8.88
CA GLY A 55 -2.64 1.82 -7.76
C GLY A 55 -2.55 2.94 -6.75
N VAL A 56 -2.09 2.57 -5.55
CA VAL A 56 -1.70 3.50 -4.49
C VAL A 56 -0.19 3.42 -4.38
N ILE A 57 0.49 4.50 -4.72
CA ILE A 57 1.95 4.53 -4.73
C ILE A 57 2.44 5.13 -3.42
N VAL A 58 3.24 4.36 -2.68
CA VAL A 58 3.75 4.74 -1.37
C VAL A 58 5.27 4.68 -1.39
N ALA A 59 5.90 5.79 -1.00
CA ALA A 59 7.35 5.86 -0.96
C ALA A 59 7.93 4.91 0.10
N CYS A 60 9.06 4.33 -0.21
CA CYS A 60 9.80 3.42 0.68
C CYS A 60 11.19 3.98 0.94
N GLY A 61 12.00 3.28 1.73
CA GLY A 61 13.38 3.67 1.97
C GLY A 61 14.21 3.68 0.69
N GLU A 62 13.86 2.83 -0.25
CA GLU A 62 14.42 2.80 -1.59
C GLU A 62 13.31 2.39 -2.55
N GLY A 63 13.04 3.22 -3.57
CA GLY A 63 11.94 2.99 -4.49
C GLY A 63 10.58 3.28 -3.86
N ALA A 64 9.53 2.73 -4.44
CA ALA A 64 8.17 2.86 -3.95
C ALA A 64 7.37 1.60 -4.25
N LEU A 65 6.28 1.40 -3.50
CA LEU A 65 5.34 0.33 -3.76
C LEU A 65 4.14 0.88 -4.52
N CYS A 66 3.75 0.20 -5.58
CA CYS A 66 2.47 0.42 -6.24
C CYS A 66 1.53 -0.67 -5.76
N ILE A 67 0.62 -0.33 -4.85
CA ILE A 67 -0.31 -1.27 -4.25
C ILE A 67 -1.53 -1.36 -5.14
N THR A 68 -1.82 -2.56 -5.65
CA THR A 68 -2.87 -2.76 -6.64
C THR A 68 -4.12 -3.45 -6.10
N GLU A 69 -4.03 -4.10 -4.93
CA GLU A 69 -5.19 -4.71 -4.27
C GLU A 69 -5.10 -4.48 -2.78
N LEU A 70 -6.20 -3.98 -2.21
CA LEU A 70 -6.29 -3.61 -0.80
C LEU A 70 -7.62 -4.08 -0.21
N GLN A 71 -7.68 -4.07 1.14
CA GLN A 71 -8.90 -4.44 1.85
C GLN A 71 -8.99 -3.64 3.14
N LYS A 72 -10.10 -2.96 3.34
CA LYS A 72 -10.37 -2.26 4.62
C LYS A 72 -11.01 -3.22 5.62
N PRO A 73 -10.97 -2.91 6.93
CA PRO A 73 -11.59 -3.76 7.94
C PRO A 73 -13.06 -3.99 7.63
N GLY A 74 -13.49 -5.25 7.69
CA GLY A 74 -14.87 -5.62 7.39
C GLY A 74 -15.25 -5.58 5.92
N GLY A 75 -14.33 -5.17 5.06
CA GLY A 75 -14.58 -5.08 3.63
C GLY A 75 -14.12 -6.29 2.85
N LYS A 76 -14.09 -6.14 1.53
CA LYS A 76 -13.63 -7.17 0.61
C LYS A 76 -12.27 -6.81 0.04
N ARG A 77 -11.54 -7.81 -0.41
CA ARG A 77 -10.34 -7.61 -1.22
C ARG A 77 -10.76 -6.96 -2.55
N LEU A 78 -10.23 -5.77 -2.84
CA LEU A 78 -10.63 -4.99 -4.01
C LEU A 78 -9.42 -4.54 -4.82
N PRO A 79 -9.57 -4.41 -6.14
CA PRO A 79 -8.59 -3.66 -6.93
C PRO A 79 -8.51 -2.22 -6.42
N ALA A 80 -7.34 -1.59 -6.57
CA ALA A 80 -7.12 -0.25 -6.05
C ALA A 80 -8.18 0.76 -6.51
N ALA A 81 -8.56 0.72 -7.78
CA ALA A 81 -9.57 1.66 -8.30
C ALA A 81 -10.89 1.58 -7.55
N GLU A 82 -11.36 0.36 -7.25
CA GLU A 82 -12.59 0.16 -6.49
C GLU A 82 -12.42 0.53 -5.03
N PHE A 83 -11.29 0.15 -4.44
CA PHE A 83 -10.98 0.50 -3.05
C PHE A 83 -11.04 2.02 -2.86
N LEU A 84 -10.43 2.78 -3.77
CA LEU A 84 -10.37 4.23 -3.68
C LEU A 84 -11.73 4.91 -3.83
N ARG A 85 -12.68 4.28 -4.51
CA ARG A 85 -14.05 4.81 -4.57
C ARG A 85 -14.75 4.76 -3.21
N GLY A 86 -14.48 3.70 -2.44
CA GLY A 86 -15.07 3.55 -1.10
C GLY A 86 -14.25 4.18 0.02
N MET A 87 -12.96 4.37 -0.21
CA MET A 87 -12.04 4.95 0.77
C MET A 87 -11.00 5.80 0.03
N PRO A 88 -11.33 7.06 -0.29
CA PRO A 88 -10.38 7.94 -0.98
C PRO A 88 -9.12 8.17 -0.14
N ILE A 89 -7.98 8.21 -0.81
CA ILE A 89 -6.69 8.48 -0.18
C ILE A 89 -6.07 9.66 -0.92
N ALA A 90 -5.70 10.70 -0.20
CA ALA A 90 -5.07 11.86 -0.80
C ALA A 90 -3.56 11.69 -0.88
N ALA A 91 -2.96 12.21 -1.95
CA ALA A 91 -1.50 12.32 -2.02
C ALA A 91 -1.01 13.14 -0.84
N GLY A 92 0.10 12.75 -0.25
CA GLY A 92 0.61 13.37 0.97
C GLY A 92 0.14 12.69 2.26
N SER A 93 -0.87 11.81 2.20
CA SER A 93 -1.24 10.99 3.35
C SER A 93 -0.09 10.05 3.71
N ARG A 94 -0.10 9.55 4.94
CA ARG A 94 1.00 8.70 5.40
C ARG A 94 0.50 7.38 5.93
N PHE A 95 1.16 6.32 5.48
CA PHE A 95 1.08 5.02 6.13
C PHE A 95 2.12 4.92 7.24
N ASP A 96 1.76 4.24 8.30
CA ASP A 96 2.66 3.95 9.40
C ASP A 96 3.22 2.54 9.31
#